data_6298c9f9b598d83ecfedf762ed718e07
#
_entry.id   6298c9f9b598d83ecfedf762ed718e07
#
_cell.length_a   1.000
_cell.length_b   1.000
_cell.length_c   1.000
_cell.angle_alpha   90.00
_cell.angle_beta   90.00
_cell.angle_gamma   90.00
#
_symmetry.space_group_name_H-M   'P 1'
#
loop_
_entity.id
_entity.type
_entity.pdbx_description
1 polymer ?
#
loop_
_entity_poly.entity_id
_entity_poly.type
_entity_poly.pdbx_seq_one_letter_code
_entity_poly.pdbx_strand_id
1 'polypeptide(L)'
;MAWEFDWLYALQTIHHPVLDKIMIFFSTLGDAGILWIVLALVFCISKKYRTCGIQMFVSMILVLFIGNLVLKNLVARDRPCWIDPGVALLVKNPSDFSFPSGHSMNSFTAAVTIFCCHRKTGAAALAVATLIAFSRLYNFVHFPTDVFAGILLGTGVALAVNYVSRKYLVTSLLSRMKKKS
;
A
#
# COMPACT_ATOMS: atom_id res chain seq x y z
N MET A 1 -18.52 -13.54 -4.99
CA MET A 1 -17.66 -14.26 -4.00
C MET A 1 -17.14 -15.60 -4.51
N ALA A 2 -17.93 -16.45 -5.21
CA ALA A 2 -17.43 -17.75 -5.66
C ALA A 2 -16.10 -17.66 -6.44
N TRP A 3 -16.03 -16.85 -7.49
CA TRP A 3 -14.82 -16.68 -8.31
C TRP A 3 -13.58 -16.20 -7.51
N GLU A 4 -13.77 -15.43 -6.43
CA GLU A 4 -12.65 -14.98 -5.61
C GLU A 4 -12.05 -16.13 -4.80
N PHE A 5 -12.89 -17.03 -4.29
CA PHE A 5 -12.42 -18.26 -3.65
C PHE A 5 -11.75 -19.20 -4.63
N ASP A 6 -12.27 -19.33 -5.87
CA ASP A 6 -11.65 -20.15 -6.91
C ASP A 6 -10.20 -19.69 -7.17
N TRP A 7 -9.98 -18.36 -7.24
CA TRP A 7 -8.65 -17.78 -7.37
C TRP A 7 -7.77 -18.06 -6.15
N LEU A 8 -8.30 -17.91 -4.95
CA LEU A 8 -7.55 -18.13 -3.72
C LEU A 8 -7.19 -19.62 -3.55
N TYR A 9 -8.09 -20.54 -3.84
CA TYR A 9 -7.80 -21.98 -3.82
C TYR A 9 -6.78 -22.37 -4.90
N ALA A 10 -6.86 -21.80 -6.09
CA ALA A 10 -5.83 -22.00 -7.11
C ALA A 10 -4.45 -21.58 -6.63
N LEU A 11 -4.35 -20.48 -5.85
CA LEU A 11 -3.08 -20.07 -5.25
C LEU A 11 -2.59 -21.06 -4.18
N GLN A 12 -3.49 -21.75 -3.45
CA GLN A 12 -3.06 -22.77 -2.47
C GLN A 12 -2.42 -23.98 -3.17
N THR A 13 -2.77 -24.31 -4.41
CA THR A 13 -2.18 -25.44 -5.14
C THR A 13 -0.71 -25.25 -5.52
N ILE A 14 -0.23 -24.00 -5.55
CA ILE A 14 1.17 -23.67 -5.88
C ILE A 14 2.05 -23.47 -4.65
N HIS A 15 1.54 -23.76 -3.45
CA HIS A 15 2.34 -23.67 -2.23
C HIS A 15 3.57 -24.59 -2.30
N HIS A 16 4.73 -24.02 -1.96
CA HIS A 16 5.98 -24.73 -1.93
C HIS A 16 6.91 -24.07 -0.88
N PRO A 17 7.69 -24.82 -0.10
CA PRO A 17 8.45 -24.29 1.03
C PRO A 17 9.33 -23.06 0.73
N VAL A 18 9.88 -22.96 -0.48
CA VAL A 18 10.68 -21.79 -0.90
C VAL A 18 9.79 -20.60 -1.19
N LEU A 19 8.68 -20.81 -1.94
CA LEU A 19 7.74 -19.76 -2.30
C LEU A 19 7.01 -19.23 -1.06
N ASP A 20 6.65 -20.13 -0.14
CA ASP A 20 6.01 -19.78 1.13
C ASP A 20 6.88 -18.81 1.94
N LYS A 21 8.18 -19.11 2.09
CA LYS A 21 9.13 -18.21 2.77
C LYS A 21 9.24 -16.85 2.10
N ILE A 22 9.26 -16.81 0.77
CA ILE A 22 9.30 -15.56 -0.01
C ILE A 22 8.02 -14.75 0.23
N MET A 23 6.85 -15.39 0.18
CA MET A 23 5.57 -14.71 0.38
C MET A 23 5.37 -14.25 1.83
N ILE A 24 5.81 -15.04 2.81
CA ILE A 24 5.85 -14.61 4.22
C ILE A 24 6.76 -13.39 4.38
N PHE A 25 7.95 -13.40 3.79
CA PHE A 25 8.89 -12.27 3.84
C PHE A 25 8.25 -10.99 3.29
N PHE A 26 7.67 -11.02 2.09
CA PHE A 26 7.01 -9.83 1.52
C PHE A 26 5.78 -9.40 2.33
N SER A 27 5.02 -10.34 2.86
CA SER A 27 3.91 -10.03 3.76
C SER A 27 4.39 -9.27 5.01
N THR A 28 5.40 -9.81 5.69
CA THR A 28 5.99 -9.18 6.89
C THR A 28 6.61 -7.82 6.58
N LEU A 29 7.23 -7.67 5.42
CA LEU A 29 7.79 -6.39 4.98
C LEU A 29 6.73 -5.28 4.85
N GLY A 30 5.49 -5.66 4.56
CA GLY A 30 4.33 -4.77 4.49
C GLY A 30 3.64 -4.50 5.83
N ASP A 31 4.01 -5.22 6.91
CA ASP A 31 3.35 -5.11 8.20
C ASP A 31 3.43 -3.69 8.77
N ALA A 32 2.28 -3.18 9.21
CA ALA A 32 2.11 -1.82 9.74
C ALA A 32 2.67 -0.68 8.85
N GLY A 33 3.07 -0.97 7.61
CA GLY A 33 3.70 -0.01 6.71
C GLY A 33 5.10 0.43 7.14
N ILE A 34 5.77 -0.31 8.04
CA ILE A 34 7.05 0.07 8.66
C ILE A 34 8.13 0.35 7.61
N LEU A 35 8.26 -0.50 6.58
CA LEU A 35 9.19 -0.26 5.47
C LEU A 35 9.02 1.14 4.90
N TRP A 36 7.80 1.51 4.60
CA TRP A 36 7.46 2.77 3.93
C TRP A 36 7.62 3.97 4.85
N ILE A 37 7.33 3.81 6.14
CA ILE A 37 7.58 4.84 7.17
C ILE A 37 9.07 5.11 7.29
N VAL A 38 9.90 4.07 7.38
CA VAL A 38 11.37 4.21 7.45
C VAL A 38 11.91 4.89 6.20
N LEU A 39 11.47 4.48 5.00
CA LEU A 39 11.86 5.14 3.75
C LEU A 39 11.44 6.61 3.71
N ALA A 40 10.23 6.93 4.17
CA ALA A 40 9.76 8.31 4.24
C ALA A 40 10.62 9.15 5.18
N LEU A 41 11.01 8.61 6.35
CA LEU A 41 11.95 9.28 7.28
C LEU A 41 13.31 9.52 6.63
N VAL A 42 13.90 8.52 6.00
CA VAL A 42 15.17 8.65 5.28
C VAL A 42 15.09 9.75 4.20
N PHE A 43 13.99 9.79 3.46
CA PHE A 43 13.79 10.85 2.45
C PHE A 43 13.62 12.22 3.07
N CYS A 44 12.98 12.34 4.24
CA CYS A 44 12.84 13.61 4.96
C CYS A 44 14.19 14.19 5.44
N ILE A 45 15.16 13.35 5.80
CA ILE A 45 16.49 13.76 6.23
C ILE A 45 17.27 14.35 5.04
N SER A 46 17.12 13.80 3.84
CA SER A 46 17.84 14.25 2.66
C SER A 46 17.23 15.54 2.09
N LYS A 47 18.03 16.60 2.01
CA LYS A 47 17.59 17.89 1.41
C LYS A 47 17.00 17.71 0.00
N LYS A 48 17.56 16.79 -0.80
CA LYS A 48 17.12 16.49 -2.18
C LYS A 48 15.77 15.79 -2.24
N TYR A 49 15.46 14.91 -1.28
CA TYR A 49 14.29 14.05 -1.30
C TYR A 49 13.21 14.43 -0.28
N ARG A 50 13.45 15.49 0.51
CA ARG A 50 12.56 15.91 1.62
C ARG A 50 11.10 16.07 1.22
N THR A 51 10.84 16.72 0.10
CA THR A 51 9.47 16.91 -0.39
C THR A 51 8.78 15.58 -0.66
N CYS A 52 9.50 14.61 -1.21
CA CYS A 52 8.97 13.26 -1.44
C CYS A 52 8.64 12.56 -0.11
N GLY A 53 9.54 12.63 0.88
CA GLY A 53 9.31 12.07 2.21
C GLY A 53 8.06 12.66 2.89
N ILE A 54 7.90 13.99 2.84
CA ILE A 54 6.70 14.67 3.38
C ILE A 54 5.44 14.23 2.64
N GLN A 55 5.47 14.14 1.31
CA GLN A 55 4.34 13.64 0.52
C GLN A 55 3.98 12.20 0.88
N MET A 56 4.98 11.34 1.11
CA MET A 56 4.75 9.97 1.57
C MET A 56 4.01 9.95 2.90
N PHE A 57 4.47 10.72 3.91
CA PHE A 57 3.80 10.79 5.20
C PHE A 57 2.37 11.29 5.10
N VAL A 58 2.14 12.39 4.38
CA VAL A 58 0.79 12.94 4.20
C VAL A 58 -0.13 11.92 3.52
N SER A 59 0.35 11.28 2.46
CA SER A 59 -0.43 10.26 1.75
C SER A 59 -0.73 9.04 2.62
N MET A 60 0.24 8.56 3.41
CA MET A 60 0.07 7.42 4.30
C MET A 60 -0.91 7.71 5.44
N ILE A 61 -0.88 8.93 6.02
CA ILE A 61 -1.84 9.35 7.03
C ILE A 61 -3.26 9.40 6.43
N LEU A 62 -3.41 9.94 5.23
CA LEU A 62 -4.71 10.00 4.56
C LEU A 62 -5.29 8.60 4.28
N VAL A 63 -4.48 7.67 3.77
CA VAL A 63 -4.99 6.31 3.52
C VAL A 63 -5.22 5.53 4.81
N LEU A 64 -4.46 5.76 5.86
CA LEU A 64 -4.73 5.20 7.19
C LEU A 64 -6.12 5.64 7.68
N PHE A 65 -6.43 6.95 7.57
CA PHE A 65 -7.72 7.47 7.97
C PHE A 65 -8.86 6.95 7.08
N ILE A 66 -8.75 7.15 5.77
CA ILE A 66 -9.81 6.78 4.82
C ILE A 66 -10.02 5.26 4.77
N GLY A 67 -8.94 4.50 4.61
CA GLY A 67 -8.99 3.06 4.42
C GLY A 67 -9.20 2.29 5.71
N ASN A 68 -8.31 2.46 6.69
CA ASN A 68 -8.34 1.62 7.89
C ASN A 68 -9.37 2.08 8.92
N LEU A 69 -9.54 3.40 9.13
CA LEU A 69 -10.47 3.88 10.15
C LEU A 69 -11.91 4.00 9.62
N VAL A 70 -12.10 4.44 8.38
CA VAL A 70 -13.45 4.67 7.83
C VAL A 70 -13.92 3.46 7.04
N LEU A 71 -13.30 3.16 5.88
CA LEU A 71 -13.83 2.16 4.96
C LEU A 71 -13.83 0.74 5.54
N LYS A 72 -12.80 0.36 6.28
CA LYS A 72 -12.70 -0.97 6.87
C LYS A 72 -13.84 -1.26 7.83
N ASN A 73 -14.20 -0.30 8.67
CA ASN A 73 -15.30 -0.44 9.63
C ASN A 73 -16.69 -0.27 8.97
N LEU A 74 -16.77 0.56 7.92
CA LEU A 74 -18.03 0.78 7.20
C LEU A 74 -18.44 -0.43 6.36
N VAL A 75 -17.48 -1.06 5.67
CA VAL A 75 -17.74 -2.23 4.83
C VAL A 75 -17.81 -3.52 5.66
N ALA A 76 -17.01 -3.61 6.72
CA ALA A 76 -16.96 -4.72 7.67
C ALA A 76 -16.95 -6.10 7.01
N ARG A 77 -16.14 -6.27 5.95
CA ARG A 77 -16.06 -7.52 5.18
C ARG A 77 -15.25 -8.56 5.93
N ASP A 78 -15.82 -9.76 6.10
CA ASP A 78 -15.10 -10.91 6.63
C ASP A 78 -13.93 -11.31 5.72
N ARG A 79 -12.89 -11.87 6.32
CA ARG A 79 -11.71 -12.36 5.60
C ARG A 79 -11.95 -13.75 5.04
N PRO A 80 -11.28 -14.13 3.93
CA PRO A 80 -11.38 -15.50 3.42
C PRO A 80 -11.00 -16.54 4.47
N CYS A 81 -9.96 -16.28 5.27
CA CYS A 81 -9.52 -17.17 6.34
C CYS A 81 -10.48 -17.25 7.55
N TRP A 82 -11.41 -16.32 7.70
CA TRP A 82 -12.47 -16.40 8.71
C TRP A 82 -13.65 -17.21 8.19
N ILE A 83 -13.95 -17.12 6.88
CA ILE A 83 -15.04 -17.83 6.24
C ILE A 83 -14.68 -19.30 6.05
N ASP A 84 -13.44 -19.58 5.66
CA ASP A 84 -12.90 -20.94 5.55
C ASP A 84 -11.67 -21.14 6.46
N PRO A 85 -11.90 -21.51 7.73
CA PRO A 85 -10.83 -21.75 8.70
C PRO A 85 -10.08 -23.07 8.45
N GLY A 86 -10.51 -23.89 7.49
CA GLY A 86 -9.84 -25.14 7.12
C GLY A 86 -8.52 -24.94 6.38
N VAL A 87 -8.28 -23.75 5.82
CA VAL A 87 -7.03 -23.44 5.12
C VAL A 87 -5.93 -23.08 6.13
N ALA A 88 -4.81 -23.81 6.07
CA ALA A 88 -3.65 -23.54 6.92
C ALA A 88 -2.97 -22.21 6.54
N LEU A 89 -2.99 -21.25 7.45
CA LEU A 89 -2.39 -19.94 7.23
C LEU A 89 -0.87 -19.97 7.41
N LEU A 90 -0.14 -19.34 6.50
CA LEU A 90 1.29 -19.13 6.61
C LEU A 90 1.67 -17.93 7.48
N VAL A 91 0.73 -17.05 7.78
CA VAL A 91 0.90 -15.83 8.57
C VAL A 91 -0.11 -15.79 9.71
N LYS A 92 0.13 -14.92 10.70
CA LYS A 92 -0.81 -14.74 11.81
C LYS A 92 -2.20 -14.36 11.26
N ASN A 93 -3.24 -15.01 11.80
CA ASN A 93 -4.63 -14.67 11.47
C ASN A 93 -4.91 -13.21 11.88
N PRO A 94 -5.26 -12.34 10.93
CA PRO A 94 -5.56 -10.94 11.24
C PRO A 94 -6.87 -10.81 12.02
N SER A 95 -6.94 -9.81 12.91
CA SER A 95 -8.12 -9.55 13.76
C SER A 95 -9.03 -8.42 13.24
N ASP A 96 -8.65 -7.77 12.14
CA ASP A 96 -9.39 -6.68 11.54
C ASP A 96 -10.06 -7.11 10.22
N PHE A 97 -11.08 -6.36 9.78
CA PHE A 97 -11.83 -6.65 8.55
C PHE A 97 -10.98 -6.69 7.29
N SER A 98 -11.50 -7.36 6.24
CA SER A 98 -10.75 -7.63 5.01
C SER A 98 -10.61 -6.42 4.09
N PHE A 99 -11.69 -5.66 3.88
CA PHE A 99 -11.76 -4.59 2.87
C PHE A 99 -11.52 -3.19 3.46
N PRO A 100 -10.70 -2.36 2.80
CA PRO A 100 -9.73 -2.69 1.77
C PRO A 100 -8.45 -3.28 2.36
N SER A 101 -7.57 -3.89 1.51
CA SER A 101 -6.28 -4.42 1.97
C SER A 101 -5.33 -3.29 2.38
N GLY A 102 -5.04 -3.19 3.69
CA GLY A 102 -4.15 -2.18 4.24
C GLY A 102 -2.71 -2.29 3.73
N HIS A 103 -2.19 -3.52 3.57
CA HIS A 103 -0.87 -3.77 3.00
C HIS A 103 -0.76 -3.25 1.57
N SER A 104 -1.72 -3.57 0.72
CA SER A 104 -1.76 -3.11 -0.67
C SER A 104 -1.88 -1.60 -0.75
N MET A 105 -2.79 -1.04 0.03
CA MET A 105 -3.06 0.40 0.06
C MET A 105 -1.84 1.20 0.49
N ASN A 106 -1.22 0.88 1.63
CA ASN A 106 -0.03 1.57 2.12
C ASN A 106 1.15 1.44 1.15
N SER A 107 1.37 0.23 0.61
CA SER A 107 2.48 -0.03 -0.29
C SER A 107 2.35 0.74 -1.61
N PHE A 108 1.17 0.74 -2.23
CA PHE A 108 0.96 1.49 -3.46
C PHE A 108 0.96 2.99 -3.23
N THR A 109 0.45 3.48 -2.08
CA THR A 109 0.56 4.89 -1.71
C THR A 109 2.00 5.36 -1.67
N ALA A 110 2.87 4.64 -0.98
CA ALA A 110 4.27 5.00 -0.86
C ALA A 110 5.02 4.85 -2.20
N ALA A 111 4.85 3.72 -2.88
CA ALA A 111 5.54 3.42 -4.13
C ALA A 111 5.16 4.40 -5.26
N VAL A 112 3.88 4.74 -5.40
CA VAL A 112 3.41 5.74 -6.39
C VAL A 112 3.93 7.13 -6.04
N THR A 113 3.94 7.52 -4.77
CA THR A 113 4.53 8.80 -4.34
C THR A 113 6.00 8.88 -4.74
N ILE A 114 6.79 7.82 -4.47
CA ILE A 114 8.19 7.74 -4.88
C ILE A 114 8.30 7.81 -6.41
N PHE A 115 7.44 7.11 -7.14
CA PHE A 115 7.44 7.09 -8.60
C PHE A 115 7.16 8.47 -9.22
N CYS A 116 6.28 9.25 -8.60
CA CYS A 116 6.01 10.63 -9.01
C CYS A 116 7.22 11.55 -8.78
N CYS A 117 8.05 11.27 -7.77
CA CYS A 117 9.26 12.02 -7.46
C CYS A 117 10.48 11.53 -8.25
N HIS A 118 10.68 10.22 -8.33
CA HIS A 118 11.86 9.54 -8.88
C HIS A 118 11.48 8.25 -9.60
N ARG A 119 11.39 8.30 -10.93
CA ARG A 119 10.88 7.21 -11.77
C ARG A 119 11.60 5.87 -11.54
N LYS A 120 12.94 5.86 -11.53
CA LYS A 120 13.71 4.61 -11.39
C LYS A 120 13.50 3.95 -10.01
N THR A 121 13.67 4.71 -8.94
CA THR A 121 13.45 4.23 -7.57
C THR A 121 11.98 3.86 -7.34
N GLY A 122 11.06 4.64 -7.90
CA GLY A 122 9.62 4.36 -7.82
C GLY A 122 9.22 3.09 -8.56
N ALA A 123 9.84 2.77 -9.70
CA ALA A 123 9.60 1.50 -10.39
C ALA A 123 10.01 0.30 -9.53
N ALA A 124 11.17 0.36 -8.86
CA ALA A 124 11.59 -0.67 -7.91
C ALA A 124 10.62 -0.76 -6.71
N ALA A 125 10.19 0.38 -6.18
CA ALA A 125 9.21 0.43 -5.10
C ALA A 125 7.85 -0.18 -5.52
N LEU A 126 7.39 0.07 -6.75
CA LEU A 126 6.17 -0.54 -7.29
C LEU A 126 6.30 -2.06 -7.43
N ALA A 127 7.47 -2.59 -7.84
CA ALA A 127 7.70 -4.02 -7.88
C ALA A 127 7.59 -4.64 -6.47
N VAL A 128 8.18 -4.02 -5.45
CA VAL A 128 8.05 -4.45 -4.05
C VAL A 128 6.61 -4.36 -3.58
N ALA A 129 5.90 -3.26 -3.87
CA ALA A 129 4.50 -3.09 -3.51
C ALA A 129 3.60 -4.16 -4.14
N THR A 130 3.88 -4.56 -5.39
CA THR A 130 3.15 -5.63 -6.09
C THR A 130 3.38 -6.98 -5.41
N LEU A 131 4.62 -7.29 -5.01
CA LEU A 131 4.93 -8.53 -4.28
C LEU A 131 4.26 -8.57 -2.90
N ILE A 132 4.25 -7.44 -2.18
CA ILE A 132 3.51 -7.31 -0.92
C ILE A 132 2.00 -7.53 -1.14
N ALA A 133 1.41 -6.89 -2.15
CA ALA A 133 -0.01 -7.04 -2.45
C ALA A 133 -0.36 -8.48 -2.85
N PHE A 134 0.46 -9.12 -3.71
CA PHE A 134 0.28 -10.51 -4.11
C PHE A 134 0.41 -11.48 -2.93
N SER A 135 1.34 -11.23 -2.01
CA SER A 135 1.52 -12.08 -0.82
C SER A 135 0.26 -12.18 0.03
N ARG A 136 -0.63 -11.16 -0.01
CA ARG A 136 -1.88 -11.17 0.77
C ARG A 136 -2.90 -12.16 0.21
N LEU A 137 -2.92 -12.33 -1.12
CA LEU A 137 -3.74 -13.35 -1.80
C LEU A 137 -3.18 -14.75 -1.54
N TYR A 138 -1.85 -14.90 -1.73
CA TYR A 138 -1.14 -16.14 -1.51
C TYR A 138 -1.33 -16.68 -0.08
N ASN A 139 -1.27 -15.81 0.91
CA ASN A 139 -1.46 -16.14 2.33
C ASN A 139 -2.94 -16.29 2.74
N PHE A 140 -3.88 -16.28 1.81
CA PHE A 140 -5.33 -16.49 2.06
C PHE A 140 -5.95 -15.51 3.07
N VAL A 141 -5.46 -14.28 3.16
CA VAL A 141 -5.93 -13.29 4.16
C VAL A 141 -6.71 -12.12 3.58
N HIS A 142 -6.75 -11.97 2.26
CA HIS A 142 -7.53 -10.97 1.53
C HIS A 142 -8.10 -11.53 0.24
N PHE A 143 -9.24 -11.01 -0.18
CA PHE A 143 -9.81 -11.29 -1.49
C PHE A 143 -9.14 -10.45 -2.59
N PRO A 144 -9.18 -10.89 -3.87
CA PRO A 144 -8.69 -10.11 -5.00
C PRO A 144 -9.24 -8.68 -5.06
N THR A 145 -10.54 -8.49 -4.79
CA THR A 145 -11.16 -7.17 -4.78
C THR A 145 -10.69 -6.29 -3.64
N ASP A 146 -10.32 -6.84 -2.47
CA ASP A 146 -9.74 -6.06 -1.36
C ASP A 146 -8.38 -5.50 -1.73
N VAL A 147 -7.56 -6.33 -2.39
CA VAL A 147 -6.24 -5.97 -2.87
C VAL A 147 -6.35 -4.90 -3.96
N PHE A 148 -7.22 -5.12 -4.94
CA PHE A 148 -7.44 -4.18 -6.04
C PHE A 148 -7.96 -2.82 -5.53
N ALA A 149 -8.94 -2.81 -4.63
CA ALA A 149 -9.44 -1.59 -3.99
C ALA A 149 -8.35 -0.85 -3.22
N GLY A 150 -7.50 -1.58 -2.48
CA GLY A 150 -6.34 -1.02 -1.80
C GLY A 150 -5.35 -0.36 -2.77
N ILE A 151 -5.05 -1.01 -3.89
CA ILE A 151 -4.18 -0.48 -4.96
C ILE A 151 -4.76 0.83 -5.53
N LEU A 152 -6.04 0.83 -5.88
CA LEU A 152 -6.71 2.00 -6.45
C LEU A 152 -6.74 3.17 -5.48
N LEU A 153 -7.13 2.92 -4.23
CA LEU A 153 -7.19 3.92 -3.17
C LEU A 153 -5.81 4.52 -2.88
N GLY A 154 -4.81 3.67 -2.68
CA GLY A 154 -3.44 4.10 -2.41
C GLY A 154 -2.86 4.92 -3.55
N THR A 155 -3.07 4.46 -4.80
CA THR A 155 -2.64 5.18 -6.01
C THR A 155 -3.35 6.53 -6.13
N GLY A 156 -4.67 6.57 -5.96
CA GLY A 156 -5.47 7.79 -6.06
C GLY A 156 -5.03 8.86 -5.07
N VAL A 157 -4.85 8.48 -3.79
CA VAL A 157 -4.38 9.41 -2.75
C VAL A 157 -2.96 9.90 -3.04
N ALA A 158 -2.04 9.03 -3.45
CA ALA A 158 -0.68 9.42 -3.81
C ALA A 158 -0.66 10.44 -4.96
N LEU A 159 -1.44 10.21 -6.00
CA LEU A 159 -1.55 11.13 -7.14
C LEU A 159 -2.18 12.47 -6.73
N ALA A 160 -3.23 12.44 -5.91
CA ALA A 160 -3.89 13.64 -5.42
C ALA A 160 -2.94 14.52 -4.58
N VAL A 161 -2.22 13.91 -3.61
CA VAL A 161 -1.24 14.62 -2.78
C VAL A 161 -0.10 15.19 -3.63
N ASN A 162 0.41 14.41 -4.59
CA ASN A 162 1.45 14.89 -5.52
C ASN A 162 0.96 16.08 -6.36
N TYR A 163 -0.25 16.02 -6.90
CA TYR A 163 -0.85 17.10 -7.69
C TYR A 163 -0.98 18.38 -6.86
N VAL A 164 -1.57 18.27 -5.67
CA VAL A 164 -1.76 19.41 -4.76
C VAL A 164 -0.41 20.02 -4.36
N SER A 165 0.57 19.18 -3.97
CA SER A 165 1.91 19.64 -3.60
C SER A 165 2.59 20.41 -4.72
N ARG A 166 2.53 19.92 -5.97
CA ARG A 166 3.11 20.62 -7.13
C ARG A 166 2.44 21.96 -7.39
N LYS A 167 1.11 22.02 -7.30
CA LYS A 167 0.34 23.27 -7.50
C LYS A 167 0.76 24.34 -6.49
N TYR A 168 0.84 23.99 -5.21
CA TYR A 168 1.26 24.94 -4.16
C TYR A 168 2.72 25.36 -4.31
N LEU A 169 3.63 24.46 -4.68
CA LEU A 169 5.03 24.79 -4.93
C LEU A 169 5.17 25.82 -6.06
N VAL A 170 4.49 25.60 -7.19
CA VAL A 170 4.50 26.52 -8.33
C VAL A 170 3.94 27.88 -7.94
N THR A 171 2.79 27.91 -7.26
CA THR A 171 2.17 29.18 -6.80
C THR A 171 3.08 29.96 -5.86
N SER A 172 3.74 29.28 -4.93
CA SER A 172 4.71 29.89 -4.00
C SER A 172 5.93 30.49 -4.73
N LEU A 173 6.44 29.79 -5.75
CA LEU A 173 7.55 30.31 -6.56
C LEU A 173 7.15 31.55 -7.35
N LEU A 174 5.99 31.54 -7.98
CA LEU A 174 5.46 32.70 -8.75
C LEU A 174 5.23 33.91 -7.87
N SER A 175 4.71 33.71 -6.64
CA SER A 175 4.50 34.81 -5.68
C SER A 175 5.81 35.44 -5.19
N ARG A 176 6.88 34.63 -5.03
CA ARG A 176 8.22 35.13 -4.65
C ARG A 176 8.88 35.91 -5.79
N MET A 177 8.66 35.50 -7.03
CA MET A 177 9.19 36.24 -8.21
C MET A 177 8.53 37.62 -8.33
N LYS A 178 7.18 37.70 -8.15
CA LYS A 178 6.46 38.99 -8.16
C LYS A 178 6.83 39.95 -7.04
N LYS A 179 7.38 39.47 -5.90
CA LYS A 179 7.86 40.34 -4.81
C LYS A 179 9.27 40.88 -5.02
N LYS A 180 10.00 40.34 -5.98
CA LYS A 180 11.38 40.76 -6.30
C LYS A 180 11.46 41.65 -7.55
N SER A 181 10.39 41.78 -8.29
CA SER A 181 10.19 42.74 -9.39
C SER A 181 9.47 43.99 -8.88
#